data_cc471926188bf32fa881f17f3c3d58af
#
_entry.id   cc471926188bf32fa881f17f3c3d58af
#
_cell.length_a   1.000
_cell.length_b   1.000
_cell.length_c   1.000
_cell.angle_alpha   90.00
_cell.angle_beta   90.00
_cell.angle_gamma   90.00
#
_symmetry.space_group_name_H-M   'P 1'
#
loop_
_entity.id
_entity.type
_entity.pdbx_description
1 polymer ?
#
loop_
_entity_poly.entity_id
_entity_poly.type
_entity_poly.pdbx_seq_one_letter_code
_entity_poly.pdbx_strand_id
1 'polypeptide(L)'
;MTDADRQAPPGDGATLPAIDFSTFVMSLSHSVLVNLGDAPDPEGNQNVHLELARQTIDLLTLLQEKTRNNLTGPEEHLLEQALYDLRVRYVEVSRAKG
;
A
#
# COMPACT_ATOMS: atom_id res chain seq x y z
N MET A 1 23.11 14.54 12.33
CA MET A 1 22.52 14.40 12.06
C MET A 1 22.29 14.10 11.98
N THR A 2 22.08 14.10 11.93
CA THR A 2 21.62 13.93 11.63
C THR A 2 20.93 13.63 11.22
N ASP A 3 20.56 13.47 11.08
CA ASP A 3 19.67 13.10 10.58
C ASP A 3 18.63 13.85 10.84
N ALA A 4 18.59 14.26 11.63
CA ALA A 4 17.57 14.93 11.96
C ALA A 4 17.35 15.93 11.07
N ASP A 5 18.23 16.45 10.79
CA ASP A 5 18.06 17.45 10.01
C ASP A 5 17.56 17.04 8.85
N ARG A 6 17.60 15.99 8.67
CA ARG A 6 17.23 15.70 7.58
C ARG A 6 15.90 15.76 7.61
N GLN A 7 15.39 16.06 8.48
CA GLN A 7 14.23 16.04 8.48
C GLN A 7 13.61 17.10 7.92
N ALA A 8 12.91 17.29 7.69
CA ALA A 8 12.12 18.09 7.20
C ALA A 8 12.29 19.32 7.06
N PRO A 9 12.14 19.83 6.24
CA PRO A 9 12.32 21.00 5.96
C PRO A 9 11.13 21.58 5.98
N PRO A 10 10.84 22.04 6.55
CA PRO A 10 9.77 22.68 6.67
C PRO A 10 9.55 23.74 5.83
N GLY A 11 10.22 24.03 5.10
CA GLY A 11 10.09 25.11 4.37
C GLY A 11 8.76 25.50 4.02
N ASP A 12 7.99 24.72 3.56
CA ASP A 12 6.75 25.14 3.15
C ASP A 12 5.80 24.89 4.22
N GLY A 13 6.21 24.58 5.29
CA GLY A 13 5.33 24.35 6.33
C GLY A 13 4.68 23.03 6.25
N ALA A 14 4.87 22.36 5.22
CA ALA A 14 4.23 21.09 5.12
C ALA A 14 5.20 20.09 5.58
N THR A 15 4.92 19.36 6.56
CA THR A 15 5.81 18.34 7.05
C THR A 15 5.23 17.00 6.71
N LEU A 16 5.95 16.24 5.96
CA LEU A 16 5.50 14.90 5.63
C LEU A 16 5.69 14.00 6.84
N PRO A 17 4.76 13.11 7.09
CA PRO A 17 4.90 12.20 8.21
C PRO A 17 6.05 11.25 7.95
N ALA A 18 6.66 10.79 9.02
CA ALA A 18 7.72 9.81 8.90
C ALA A 18 7.15 8.55 8.29
N ILE A 19 7.93 7.89 7.47
CA ILE A 19 7.50 6.65 6.88
C ILE A 19 7.74 5.55 7.88
N ASP A 20 6.73 4.83 8.25
CA ASP A 20 6.89 3.66 9.06
C ASP A 20 6.30 2.48 8.30
N PHE A 21 6.40 1.30 8.85
CA PHE A 21 5.96 0.10 8.15
C PHE A 21 4.47 0.15 7.84
N SER A 22 3.67 0.59 8.79
CA SER A 22 2.23 0.65 8.59
C SER A 22 1.87 1.63 7.48
N THR A 23 2.53 2.78 7.44
CA THR A 23 2.30 3.76 6.39
C THR A 23 2.68 3.18 5.03
N PHE A 24 3.78 2.44 4.98
CA PHE A 24 4.23 1.82 3.74
C PHE A 24 3.19 0.81 3.24
N VAL A 25 2.69 -0.05 4.13
CA VAL A 25 1.68 -1.03 3.76
C VAL A 25 0.41 -0.34 3.28
N MET A 26 0.00 0.73 3.96
CA MET A 26 -1.20 1.44 3.56
C MET A 26 -1.04 2.11 2.20
N SER A 27 0.15 2.63 1.91
CA SER A 27 0.42 3.24 0.61
C SER A 27 0.33 2.21 -0.51
N LEU A 28 0.89 1.04 -0.30
CA LEU A 28 0.80 -0.03 -1.30
C LEU A 28 -0.63 -0.51 -1.45
N SER A 29 -1.37 -0.59 -0.34
CA SER A 29 -2.77 -1.01 -0.39
C SER A 29 -3.60 -0.01 -1.18
N HIS A 30 -3.35 1.28 -0.98
CA HIS A 30 -4.05 2.31 -1.73
C HIS A 30 -3.77 2.18 -3.24
N SER A 31 -2.52 1.88 -3.57
CA SER A 31 -2.15 1.69 -4.97
C SER A 31 -2.92 0.54 -5.60
N VAL A 32 -3.13 -0.55 -4.85
CA VAL A 32 -3.93 -1.65 -5.36
C VAL A 32 -5.36 -1.20 -5.60
N LEU A 33 -5.94 -0.46 -4.67
CA LEU A 33 -7.32 0.00 -4.83
C LEU A 33 -7.46 0.93 -6.03
N VAL A 34 -6.48 1.79 -6.28
CA VAL A 34 -6.48 2.64 -7.45
C VAL A 34 -6.50 1.78 -8.71
N ASN A 35 -5.67 0.74 -8.75
CA ASN A 35 -5.57 -0.12 -9.92
C ASN A 35 -6.76 -1.06 -10.07
N LEU A 36 -7.54 -1.24 -9.02
CA LEU A 36 -8.77 -2.01 -9.11
C LEU A 36 -9.96 -1.12 -9.48
N GLY A 37 -9.73 0.18 -9.61
CA GLY A 37 -10.81 1.10 -9.96
C GLY A 37 -11.63 1.53 -8.76
N ASP A 38 -11.21 1.18 -7.55
CA ASP A 38 -11.96 1.52 -6.34
C ASP A 38 -11.59 2.89 -5.78
N ALA A 39 -10.52 3.50 -6.28
CA ALA A 39 -10.12 4.83 -5.85
C ALA A 39 -9.58 5.58 -7.07
N PRO A 40 -9.72 6.89 -7.11
CA PRO A 40 -9.24 7.63 -8.28
C PRO A 40 -7.73 7.75 -8.28
N ASP A 41 -7.15 7.83 -9.47
CA ASP A 41 -5.73 8.06 -9.60
C ASP A 41 -5.47 9.57 -9.41
N PRO A 42 -4.21 10.01 -9.43
CA PRO A 42 -3.92 11.43 -9.22
C PRO A 42 -4.63 12.39 -10.18
N GLU A 43 -4.99 11.90 -11.37
CA GLU A 43 -5.71 12.74 -12.32
C GLU A 43 -7.22 12.63 -12.16
N GLY A 44 -7.69 11.87 -11.20
CA GLY A 44 -9.12 11.73 -10.95
C GLY A 44 -9.81 10.62 -11.73
N ASN A 45 -9.05 9.85 -12.49
CA ASN A 45 -9.64 8.76 -13.27
C ASN A 45 -9.74 7.48 -12.46
N GLN A 46 -10.73 6.67 -12.75
CA GLN A 46 -10.87 5.40 -12.08
C GLN A 46 -10.89 4.30 -13.12
N ASN A 47 -9.74 3.80 -13.45
CA ASN A 47 -9.57 2.75 -14.44
C ASN A 47 -9.10 1.47 -13.79
N VAL A 48 -9.43 0.34 -14.38
CA VAL A 48 -9.01 -0.94 -13.84
C VAL A 48 -7.77 -1.43 -14.55
N HIS A 49 -6.75 -1.75 -13.78
CA HIS A 49 -5.49 -2.29 -14.31
C HIS A 49 -5.17 -3.54 -13.48
N LEU A 50 -5.79 -4.66 -13.84
CA LEU A 50 -5.70 -5.88 -13.03
C LEU A 50 -4.26 -6.40 -12.90
N GLU A 51 -3.46 -6.28 -13.96
CA GLU A 51 -2.09 -6.76 -13.88
C GLU A 51 -1.28 -5.98 -12.86
N LEU A 52 -1.43 -4.66 -12.84
CA LEU A 52 -0.72 -3.84 -11.87
C LEU A 52 -1.22 -4.10 -10.45
N ALA A 53 -2.52 -4.30 -10.31
CA ALA A 53 -3.08 -4.61 -8.99
C ALA A 53 -2.50 -5.93 -8.48
N ARG A 54 -2.46 -6.95 -9.33
CA ARG A 54 -1.93 -8.24 -8.93
C ARG A 54 -0.44 -8.16 -8.59
N GLN A 55 0.30 -7.38 -9.37
CA GLN A 55 1.72 -7.24 -9.12
C GLN A 55 1.98 -6.60 -7.75
N THR A 56 1.19 -5.62 -7.37
CA THR A 56 1.37 -4.98 -6.08
C THR A 56 0.93 -5.90 -4.93
N ILE A 57 -0.11 -6.70 -5.15
CA ILE A 57 -0.49 -7.70 -4.16
C ILE A 57 0.63 -8.73 -3.98
N ASP A 58 1.27 -9.14 -5.08
CA ASP A 58 2.40 -10.06 -5.01
C ASP A 58 3.57 -9.41 -4.26
N LEU A 59 3.76 -8.11 -4.44
CA LEU A 59 4.78 -7.38 -3.73
C LEU A 59 4.49 -7.39 -2.22
N LEU A 60 3.24 -7.20 -1.83
CA LEU A 60 2.87 -7.28 -0.41
C LEU A 60 3.08 -8.68 0.14
N THR A 61 2.83 -9.70 -0.66
CA THR A 61 3.06 -11.09 -0.24
C THR A 61 4.56 -11.32 -0.03
N LEU A 62 5.36 -10.80 -0.96
CA LEU A 62 6.81 -10.92 -0.83
C LEU A 62 7.29 -10.20 0.42
N LEU A 63 6.74 -9.01 0.67
CA LEU A 63 7.09 -8.23 1.84
C LEU A 63 6.77 -9.02 3.12
N GLN A 64 5.63 -9.70 3.15
CA GLN A 64 5.24 -10.49 4.30
C GLN A 64 6.28 -11.60 4.56
N GLU A 65 6.74 -12.23 3.50
CA GLU A 65 7.75 -13.28 3.64
C GLU A 65 9.08 -12.73 4.12
N LYS A 66 9.49 -11.58 3.57
CA LYS A 66 10.80 -11.03 3.88
C LYS A 66 10.86 -10.38 5.26
N THR A 67 9.73 -10.03 5.83
CA THR A 67 9.70 -9.40 7.15
C THR A 67 9.27 -10.38 8.25
N ARG A 68 9.20 -11.66 7.93
CA ARG A 68 8.75 -12.65 8.90
C ARG A 68 9.60 -12.59 10.16
N ASN A 69 8.94 -12.53 11.30
CA ASN A 69 9.58 -12.44 12.60
C ASN A 69 10.27 -11.11 12.88
N ASN A 70 10.05 -10.12 12.03
CA ASN A 70 10.62 -8.80 12.25
C ASN A 70 9.58 -7.70 12.43
N LEU A 71 8.32 -8.06 12.51
CA LEU A 71 7.26 -7.08 12.66
C LEU A 71 6.68 -7.12 14.06
N THR A 72 6.16 -5.99 14.52
CA THR A 72 5.40 -5.99 15.77
C THR A 72 4.09 -6.70 15.50
N GLY A 73 3.38 -7.08 16.56
CA GLY A 73 2.07 -7.71 16.41
C GLY A 73 1.10 -6.86 15.59
N PRO A 74 0.96 -5.57 15.90
CA PRO A 74 0.07 -4.71 15.11
C PRO A 74 0.47 -4.60 13.65
N GLU A 75 1.78 -4.55 13.35
CA GLU A 75 2.25 -4.49 11.96
C GLU A 75 1.91 -5.77 11.21
N GLU A 76 2.12 -6.90 11.86
CA GLU A 76 1.83 -8.17 11.25
C GLU A 76 0.35 -8.32 10.98
N HIS A 77 -0.48 -7.92 11.92
CA HIS A 77 -1.92 -8.01 11.76
C HIS A 77 -2.40 -7.09 10.62
N LEU A 78 -1.85 -5.87 10.55
CA LEU A 78 -2.23 -4.95 9.48
C LEU A 78 -1.91 -5.54 8.12
N LEU A 79 -0.73 -6.12 7.97
CA LEU A 79 -0.32 -6.68 6.68
C LEU A 79 -1.18 -7.88 6.31
N GLU A 80 -1.48 -8.74 7.27
CA GLU A 80 -2.35 -9.89 7.02
C GLU A 80 -3.73 -9.44 6.58
N GLN A 81 -4.28 -8.46 7.29
CA GLN A 81 -5.62 -7.98 6.99
C GLN A 81 -5.67 -7.30 5.63
N ALA A 82 -4.64 -6.50 5.32
CA ALA A 82 -4.58 -5.84 4.02
C ALA A 82 -4.51 -6.86 2.89
N LEU A 83 -3.67 -7.87 3.03
CA LEU A 83 -3.55 -8.89 2.01
C LEU A 83 -4.86 -9.64 1.81
N TYR A 84 -5.53 -9.98 2.91
CA TYR A 84 -6.81 -10.68 2.81
C TYR A 84 -7.82 -9.83 2.05
N ASP A 85 -7.99 -8.59 2.47
CA ASP A 85 -9.00 -7.71 1.87
C ASP A 85 -8.71 -7.44 0.40
N LEU A 86 -7.45 -7.20 0.08
CA LEU A 86 -7.08 -6.88 -1.30
C LEU A 86 -7.22 -8.09 -2.22
N ARG A 87 -6.92 -9.28 -1.73
CA ARG A 87 -7.08 -10.49 -2.53
C ARG A 87 -8.55 -10.77 -2.80
N VAL A 88 -9.39 -10.58 -1.80
CA VAL A 88 -10.83 -10.76 -1.99
C VAL A 88 -11.33 -9.76 -3.02
N ARG A 89 -10.94 -8.50 -2.89
CA ARG A 89 -11.41 -7.47 -3.81
C ARG A 89 -10.88 -7.70 -5.22
N TYR A 90 -9.63 -8.16 -5.34
CA TYR A 90 -9.06 -8.45 -6.65
C TYR A 90 -9.90 -9.52 -7.36
N VAL A 91 -10.28 -10.57 -6.64
CA VAL A 91 -11.06 -11.65 -7.25
C VAL A 91 -12.42 -11.11 -7.68
N GLU A 92 -13.06 -10.27 -6.87
CA GLU A 92 -14.35 -9.70 -7.22
C GLU A 92 -14.26 -8.87 -8.49
N VAL A 93 -13.27 -8.00 -8.58
CA VAL A 93 -13.11 -7.14 -9.74
C VAL A 93 -12.74 -7.97 -10.97
N SER A 94 -11.88 -8.97 -10.79
CA SER A 94 -11.45 -9.83 -11.87
C SER A 94 -12.64 -10.58 -12.46
N ARG A 95 -13.53 -11.06 -11.60
CA ARG A 95 -14.72 -11.77 -12.09
C ARG A 95 -15.68 -10.84 -12.79
N ALA A 96 -15.81 -9.61 -12.30
CA ALA A 96 -16.69 -8.66 -12.95
C ALA A 96 -16.19 -8.25 -14.32
N LYS A 97 -14.85 -8.23 -14.49
CA LYS A 97 -14.31 -7.85 -15.80
C LYS A 97 -14.25 -9.03 -16.74
N GLY A 98 -14.06 -10.18 -16.19
CA GLY A 98 -13.90 -11.33 -17.01
C GLY A 98 -15.10 -12.06 -17.33
#